data_20f72923c5a2ae7a504358ab7350dc67
#
_entry.id   20f72923c5a2ae7a504358ab7350dc67
#
_cell.length_a   1.000
_cell.length_b   1.000
_cell.length_c   1.000
_cell.angle_alpha   90.00
_cell.angle_beta   90.00
_cell.angle_gamma   90.00
#
_symmetry.space_group_name_H-M   'P 1'
#
loop_
_entity.id
_entity.type
_entity.pdbx_description
1 polymer ?
#
loop_
_entity_poly.entity_id
_entity_poly.type
_entity_poly.pdbx_seq_one_letter_code
_entity_poly.pdbx_strand_id
1 'polypeptide(L)'
;MDLNLYKKLAVLALLVLASCAEIKKEAEYIEKPAEQIYNSALDKVLARNFRAAVPLFDEVERQHPYSAWATQAVLMSAYSLYQTNQYDEAVNALNRYIKFNPTSKSIDYAYYLTGLCYYERIVDVGRDQKVTKEALDIFSEVVRRFPESKFARDAKLKIDLTRNHL
;
A
#
# COMPACT_ATOMS: atom_id res chain seq x y z
N MET A 1 -2.21 22.39 -63.08
CA MET A 1 -1.95 21.98 -61.71
C MET A 1 -3.00 22.67 -60.83
N ASP A 2 -3.99 21.90 -60.35
CA ASP A 2 -5.28 22.43 -59.94
C ASP A 2 -5.24 23.15 -58.58
N LEU A 3 -5.40 24.46 -58.57
CA LEU A 3 -5.49 25.34 -57.40
C LEU A 3 -6.56 24.85 -56.37
N ASN A 4 -7.58 24.14 -56.85
CA ASN A 4 -8.64 23.51 -56.06
C ASN A 4 -8.15 22.30 -55.26
N LEU A 5 -7.16 21.58 -55.77
CA LEU A 5 -6.58 20.43 -55.08
C LEU A 5 -5.76 20.88 -53.85
N TYR A 6 -4.98 21.96 -53.98
CA TYR A 6 -4.19 22.55 -52.90
C TYR A 6 -5.08 23.14 -51.79
N LYS A 7 -6.22 23.75 -52.16
CA LYS A 7 -7.18 24.26 -51.17
C LYS A 7 -7.83 23.11 -50.36
N LYS A 8 -8.15 22.00 -51.00
CA LYS A 8 -8.71 20.79 -50.34
C LYS A 8 -7.67 20.12 -49.42
N LEU A 9 -6.43 20.03 -49.84
CA LEU A 9 -5.32 19.51 -49.04
C LEU A 9 -5.00 20.39 -47.84
N ALA A 10 -5.01 21.71 -47.99
CA ALA A 10 -4.79 22.65 -46.91
C ALA A 10 -5.90 22.59 -45.85
N VAL A 11 -7.18 22.47 -46.29
CA VAL A 11 -8.30 22.29 -45.33
C VAL A 11 -8.24 20.95 -44.62
N LEU A 12 -7.84 19.89 -45.30
CA LEU A 12 -7.65 18.57 -44.69
C LEU A 12 -6.52 18.57 -43.64
N ALA A 13 -5.40 19.25 -43.96
CA ALA A 13 -4.26 19.42 -43.05
C ALA A 13 -4.65 20.24 -41.82
N LEU A 14 -5.47 21.29 -41.97
CA LEU A 14 -5.99 22.10 -40.83
C LEU A 14 -6.92 21.28 -39.95
N LEU A 15 -7.75 20.41 -40.50
CA LEU A 15 -8.62 19.52 -39.71
C LEU A 15 -7.84 18.47 -38.91
N VAL A 16 -6.75 17.95 -39.44
CA VAL A 16 -5.89 17.00 -38.72
C VAL A 16 -5.14 17.67 -37.56
N LEU A 17 -4.73 18.94 -37.72
CA LEU A 17 -4.05 19.69 -36.65
C LEU A 17 -5.01 20.08 -35.52
N ALA A 18 -6.29 20.26 -35.80
CA ALA A 18 -7.30 20.58 -34.77
C ALA A 18 -7.66 19.36 -33.89
N SER A 19 -7.41 18.15 -34.36
CA SER A 19 -7.75 16.90 -33.62
C SER A 19 -6.79 16.58 -32.47
N CYS A 20 -5.63 17.24 -32.35
CA CYS A 20 -4.63 16.96 -31.31
C CYS A 20 -4.70 17.88 -30.10
N ALA A 21 -5.66 18.79 -30.04
CA ALA A 21 -5.81 19.73 -28.91
C ALA A 21 -6.89 19.26 -27.93
N GLU A 22 -6.86 17.99 -27.49
CA GLU A 22 -7.44 17.64 -26.20
C GLU A 22 -6.54 18.19 -25.12
N ILE A 23 -6.80 19.42 -24.71
CA ILE A 23 -6.29 19.98 -23.47
C ILE A 23 -6.92 19.12 -22.36
N LYS A 24 -6.18 18.10 -21.88
CA LYS A 24 -6.50 17.50 -20.57
C LYS A 24 -6.54 18.67 -19.61
N LYS A 25 -7.74 19.09 -19.18
CA LYS A 25 -7.88 19.93 -18.01
C LYS A 25 -7.20 19.14 -16.89
N GLU A 26 -5.99 19.55 -16.50
CA GLU A 26 -5.42 19.11 -15.23
C GLU A 26 -6.48 19.41 -14.19
N ALA A 27 -6.94 18.37 -13.52
CA ALA A 27 -7.89 18.52 -12.44
C ALA A 27 -7.23 19.47 -11.43
N GLU A 28 -7.88 20.60 -11.17
CA GLU A 28 -7.41 21.60 -10.21
C GLU A 28 -7.09 20.88 -8.90
N TYR A 29 -5.82 20.87 -8.53
CA TYR A 29 -5.36 20.22 -7.33
C TYR A 29 -5.92 20.96 -6.11
N ILE A 30 -6.95 20.41 -5.49
CA ILE A 30 -7.54 20.93 -4.26
C ILE A 30 -6.90 20.15 -3.10
N GLU A 31 -6.05 20.83 -2.35
CA GLU A 31 -5.51 20.29 -1.10
C GLU A 31 -6.65 20.08 -0.10
N LYS A 32 -6.83 18.83 0.34
CA LYS A 32 -7.84 18.48 1.35
C LYS A 32 -7.15 18.29 2.70
N PRO A 33 -7.83 18.60 3.82
CA PRO A 33 -7.29 18.29 5.14
C PRO A 33 -6.93 16.80 5.27
N ALA A 34 -5.78 16.51 5.89
CA ALA A 34 -5.28 15.14 6.08
C ALA A 34 -6.33 14.21 6.70
N GLU A 35 -7.04 14.72 7.71
CA GLU A 35 -8.13 13.99 8.38
C GLU A 35 -9.26 13.61 7.42
N GLN A 36 -9.64 14.50 6.52
CA GLN A 36 -10.73 14.24 5.58
C GLN A 36 -10.35 13.14 4.59
N ILE A 37 -9.10 13.16 4.07
CA ILE A 37 -8.62 12.14 3.16
C ILE A 37 -8.53 10.79 3.89
N TYR A 38 -7.97 10.80 5.10
CA TYR A 38 -7.85 9.62 5.94
C TYR A 38 -9.22 8.98 6.24
N ASN A 39 -10.20 9.79 6.66
CA ASN A 39 -11.54 9.29 6.94
C ASN A 39 -12.22 8.72 5.69
N SER A 40 -12.03 9.35 4.53
CA SER A 40 -12.52 8.80 3.26
C SER A 40 -11.90 7.45 2.91
N ALA A 41 -10.62 7.25 3.24
CA ALA A 41 -9.94 5.96 3.10
C ALA A 41 -10.48 4.93 4.11
N LEU A 42 -10.70 5.35 5.35
CA LEU A 42 -11.24 4.50 6.41
C LEU A 42 -12.65 4.00 6.07
N ASP A 43 -13.50 4.84 5.48
CA ASP A 43 -14.83 4.44 4.99
C ASP A 43 -14.72 3.29 3.96
N LYS A 44 -13.69 3.30 3.10
CA LYS A 44 -13.45 2.19 2.16
C LYS A 44 -13.04 0.92 2.90
N VAL A 45 -12.22 1.04 3.94
CA VAL A 45 -11.85 -0.12 4.78
C VAL A 45 -13.07 -0.70 5.48
N LEU A 46 -13.93 0.14 6.07
CA LEU A 46 -15.16 -0.28 6.73
C LEU A 46 -16.14 -0.95 5.76
N ALA A 47 -16.19 -0.48 4.52
CA ALA A 47 -16.94 -1.11 3.44
C ALA A 47 -16.24 -2.35 2.84
N ARG A 48 -15.13 -2.81 3.41
CA ARG A 48 -14.26 -3.90 2.93
C ARG A 48 -13.73 -3.71 1.50
N ASN A 49 -13.75 -2.49 1.00
CA ASN A 49 -13.18 -2.11 -0.29
C ASN A 49 -11.71 -1.69 -0.11
N PHE A 50 -10.89 -2.64 0.34
CA PHE A 50 -9.48 -2.40 0.66
C PHE A 50 -8.68 -1.89 -0.54
N ARG A 51 -8.97 -2.39 -1.75
CA ARG A 51 -8.28 -1.95 -2.96
C ARG A 51 -8.48 -0.46 -3.24
N ALA A 52 -9.67 0.07 -2.95
CA ALA A 52 -9.96 1.50 -3.12
C ALA A 52 -9.42 2.35 -1.94
N ALA A 53 -9.15 1.75 -0.78
CA ALA A 53 -8.59 2.45 0.37
C ALA A 53 -7.11 2.81 0.18
N VAL A 54 -6.31 1.93 -0.45
CA VAL A 54 -4.86 2.10 -0.62
C VAL A 54 -4.52 3.46 -1.22
N PRO A 55 -4.99 3.85 -2.42
CA PRO A 55 -4.60 5.11 -3.02
C PRO A 55 -5.04 6.33 -2.20
N LEU A 56 -6.10 6.22 -1.38
CA LEU A 56 -6.52 7.31 -0.51
C LEU A 56 -5.59 7.46 0.70
N PHE A 57 -5.11 6.36 1.30
CA PHE A 57 -4.10 6.43 2.34
C PHE A 57 -2.77 6.95 1.81
N ASP A 58 -2.36 6.53 0.62
CA ASP A 58 -1.14 7.01 -0.03
C ASP A 58 -1.25 8.52 -0.34
N GLU A 59 -2.46 9.01 -0.64
CA GLU A 59 -2.72 10.42 -0.85
C GLU A 59 -2.55 11.25 0.44
N VAL A 60 -2.89 10.70 1.63
CA VAL A 60 -2.59 11.36 2.92
C VAL A 60 -1.09 11.55 3.09
N GLU A 61 -0.28 10.51 2.80
CA GLU A 61 1.18 10.59 2.89
C GLU A 61 1.73 11.61 1.90
N ARG A 62 1.18 11.65 0.68
CA ARG A 62 1.62 12.54 -0.38
C ARG A 62 1.33 14.02 -0.10
N GLN A 63 0.12 14.35 0.38
CA GLN A 63 -0.29 15.73 0.64
C GLN A 63 0.23 16.25 1.99
N HIS A 64 0.29 15.39 2.99
CA HIS A 64 0.56 15.78 4.38
C HIS A 64 1.59 14.87 5.06
N PRO A 65 2.83 14.74 4.51
CA PRO A 65 3.82 13.73 4.93
C PRO A 65 4.25 13.86 6.40
N TYR A 66 4.11 15.05 6.99
CA TYR A 66 4.50 15.31 8.39
C TYR A 66 3.33 15.27 9.37
N SER A 67 2.13 14.93 8.91
CA SER A 67 0.97 14.85 9.79
C SER A 67 0.95 13.55 10.58
N ALA A 68 0.31 13.58 11.75
CA ALA A 68 0.03 12.37 12.51
C ALA A 68 -0.85 11.37 11.71
N TRP A 69 -1.67 11.89 10.81
CA TRP A 69 -2.52 11.11 9.92
C TRP A 69 -1.70 10.32 8.88
N ALA A 70 -0.59 10.89 8.38
CA ALA A 70 0.29 10.20 7.43
C ALA A 70 0.89 8.94 8.06
N THR A 71 1.37 9.01 9.29
CA THR A 71 1.90 7.84 10.00
C THR A 71 0.84 6.74 10.12
N GLN A 72 -0.39 7.09 10.46
CA GLN A 72 -1.49 6.11 10.54
C GLN A 72 -1.90 5.60 9.16
N ALA A 73 -1.90 6.47 8.15
CA ALA A 73 -2.25 6.12 6.78
C ALA A 73 -1.30 5.07 6.19
N VAL A 74 0.02 5.20 6.40
CA VAL A 74 0.99 4.17 5.95
C VAL A 74 0.66 2.79 6.54
N LEU A 75 0.33 2.72 7.83
CA LEU A 75 -0.01 1.45 8.47
C LEU A 75 -1.33 0.88 7.95
N MET A 76 -2.33 1.73 7.71
CA MET A 76 -3.63 1.31 7.19
C MET A 76 -3.58 0.98 5.69
N SER A 77 -2.71 1.62 4.91
CA SER A 77 -2.39 1.24 3.54
C SER A 77 -1.80 -0.17 3.51
N ALA A 78 -0.80 -0.43 4.36
CA ALA A 78 -0.19 -1.76 4.48
C ALA A 78 -1.21 -2.84 4.88
N TYR A 79 -2.11 -2.54 5.83
CA TYR A 79 -3.20 -3.44 6.20
C TYR A 79 -4.13 -3.71 5.00
N SER A 80 -4.47 -2.70 4.24
CA SER A 80 -5.35 -2.82 3.06
C SER A 80 -4.69 -3.64 1.94
N LEU A 81 -3.39 -3.47 1.74
CA LEU A 81 -2.58 -4.28 0.83
C LEU A 81 -2.55 -5.75 1.27
N TYR A 82 -2.34 -6.02 2.56
CA TYR A 82 -2.43 -7.38 3.12
C TYR A 82 -3.79 -8.02 2.85
N GLN A 83 -4.90 -7.29 3.08
CA GLN A 83 -6.26 -7.79 2.85
C GLN A 83 -6.56 -8.09 1.37
N THR A 84 -5.77 -7.56 0.45
CA THR A 84 -5.89 -7.81 -0.99
C THR A 84 -4.81 -8.74 -1.52
N ASN A 85 -4.09 -9.43 -0.63
CA ASN A 85 -3.01 -10.39 -0.93
C ASN A 85 -1.80 -9.75 -1.67
N GLN A 86 -1.64 -8.43 -1.56
CA GLN A 86 -0.49 -7.70 -2.09
C GLN A 86 0.62 -7.66 -1.02
N TYR A 87 1.15 -8.84 -0.70
CA TYR A 87 2.04 -9.02 0.45
C TYR A 87 3.38 -8.31 0.31
N ASP A 88 3.95 -8.25 -0.89
CA ASP A 88 5.24 -7.60 -1.12
C ASP A 88 5.14 -6.08 -0.93
N GLU A 89 4.09 -5.47 -1.44
CA GLU A 89 3.80 -4.05 -1.27
C GLU A 89 3.49 -3.73 0.20
N ALA A 90 2.74 -4.61 0.88
CA ALA A 90 2.47 -4.47 2.31
C ALA A 90 3.76 -4.50 3.13
N VAL A 91 4.67 -5.45 2.86
CA VAL A 91 5.98 -5.55 3.52
C VAL A 91 6.82 -4.29 3.28
N ASN A 92 6.83 -3.76 2.06
CA ASN A 92 7.55 -2.53 1.75
C ASN A 92 7.01 -1.33 2.54
N ALA A 93 5.69 -1.17 2.63
CA ALA A 93 5.05 -0.11 3.42
C ALA A 93 5.33 -0.28 4.93
N LEU A 94 5.26 -1.52 5.45
CA LEU A 94 5.55 -1.84 6.85
C LEU A 94 7.01 -1.58 7.22
N ASN A 95 7.95 -1.93 6.36
CA ASN A 95 9.37 -1.66 6.57
C ASN A 95 9.64 -0.15 6.63
N ARG A 96 9.00 0.65 5.77
CA ARG A 96 9.07 2.12 5.86
C ARG A 96 8.49 2.60 7.19
N TYR A 97 7.31 2.11 7.58
CA TYR A 97 6.67 2.46 8.84
C TYR A 97 7.57 2.17 10.03
N ILE A 98 8.11 0.97 10.14
CA ILE A 98 8.99 0.53 11.23
C ILE A 98 10.27 1.38 11.29
N LYS A 99 10.87 1.67 10.13
CA LYS A 99 12.08 2.47 10.03
C LYS A 99 11.90 3.90 10.52
N PHE A 100 10.79 4.54 10.14
CA PHE A 100 10.56 5.95 10.43
C PHE A 100 9.76 6.21 11.71
N ASN A 101 9.10 5.18 12.26
CA ASN A 101 8.26 5.30 13.44
C ASN A 101 8.59 4.24 14.52
N PRO A 102 9.87 4.09 14.95
CA PRO A 102 10.30 2.98 15.82
C PRO A 102 9.69 3.04 17.22
N THR A 103 9.18 4.20 17.64
CA THR A 103 8.55 4.43 18.95
C THR A 103 7.03 4.52 18.88
N SER A 104 6.44 4.21 17.72
CA SER A 104 4.99 4.24 17.56
C SER A 104 4.30 3.24 18.49
N LYS A 105 3.12 3.63 19.01
CA LYS A 105 2.25 2.74 19.81
C LYS A 105 1.78 1.50 19.02
N SER A 106 1.82 1.53 17.70
CA SER A 106 1.41 0.43 16.83
C SER A 106 2.59 -0.31 16.20
N ILE A 107 3.79 -0.13 16.76
CA ILE A 107 4.99 -0.75 16.22
C ILE A 107 4.95 -2.29 16.33
N ASP A 108 4.41 -2.81 17.41
CA ASP A 108 4.19 -4.23 17.64
C ASP A 108 3.26 -4.84 16.58
N TYR A 109 2.20 -4.12 16.24
CA TYR A 109 1.29 -4.52 15.16
C TYR A 109 1.98 -4.50 13.79
N ALA A 110 2.81 -3.49 13.51
CA ALA A 110 3.53 -3.42 12.24
C ALA A 110 4.47 -4.62 12.05
N TYR A 111 5.24 -5.00 13.08
CA TYR A 111 6.05 -6.21 13.04
C TYR A 111 5.20 -7.47 12.86
N TYR A 112 4.12 -7.60 13.62
CA TYR A 112 3.23 -8.74 13.52
C TYR A 112 2.60 -8.89 12.12
N LEU A 113 2.10 -7.78 11.54
CA LEU A 113 1.53 -7.78 10.19
C LEU A 113 2.58 -8.12 9.12
N THR A 114 3.84 -7.70 9.31
CA THR A 114 4.96 -8.13 8.45
C THR A 114 5.14 -9.65 8.50
N GLY A 115 5.13 -10.21 9.70
CA GLY A 115 5.19 -11.67 9.89
C GLY A 115 4.03 -12.39 9.19
N LEU A 116 2.81 -11.85 9.28
CA LEU A 116 1.65 -12.40 8.58
C LEU A 116 1.83 -12.38 7.05
N CYS A 117 2.35 -11.27 6.50
CA CYS A 117 2.61 -11.18 5.05
C CYS A 117 3.55 -12.29 4.56
N TYR A 118 4.60 -12.60 5.31
CA TYR A 118 5.48 -13.72 4.98
C TYR A 118 4.80 -15.07 5.19
N TYR A 119 4.06 -15.22 6.28
CA TYR A 119 3.35 -16.47 6.60
C TYR A 119 2.33 -16.87 5.53
N GLU A 120 1.54 -15.93 5.04
CA GLU A 120 0.54 -16.19 3.99
C GLU A 120 1.18 -16.56 2.63
N ARG A 121 2.47 -16.29 2.46
CA ARG A 121 3.24 -16.65 1.25
C ARG A 121 3.85 -18.04 1.32
N ILE A 122 3.74 -18.74 2.44
CA ILE A 122 4.20 -20.12 2.58
C ILE A 122 3.22 -21.02 1.83
N VAL A 123 3.53 -21.34 0.57
CA VAL A 123 2.62 -22.08 -0.33
C VAL A 123 2.89 -23.57 -0.32
N ASP A 124 4.14 -23.99 -0.06
CA ASP A 124 4.54 -25.40 -0.19
C ASP A 124 5.63 -25.76 0.83
N VAL A 125 5.39 -26.84 1.55
CA VAL A 125 6.34 -27.39 2.54
C VAL A 125 7.64 -27.80 1.82
N GLY A 126 8.74 -27.15 2.19
CA GLY A 126 10.07 -27.47 1.67
C GLY A 126 10.47 -26.76 0.38
N ARG A 127 9.60 -25.95 -0.25
CA ARG A 127 9.92 -25.28 -1.52
C ARG A 127 10.47 -23.86 -1.36
N ASP A 128 10.01 -23.12 -0.36
CA ASP A 128 10.49 -21.75 -0.09
C ASP A 128 10.86 -21.57 1.37
N GLN A 129 11.92 -22.26 1.78
CA GLN A 129 12.45 -22.16 3.14
C GLN A 129 12.88 -20.75 3.52
N LYS A 130 13.19 -19.88 2.53
CA LYS A 130 13.55 -18.49 2.79
C LYS A 130 12.38 -17.72 3.37
N VAL A 131 11.20 -17.79 2.74
CA VAL A 131 9.99 -17.09 3.21
C VAL A 131 9.54 -17.63 4.57
N THR A 132 9.61 -18.95 4.75
CA THR A 132 9.32 -19.61 6.03
C THR A 132 10.24 -19.08 7.14
N LYS A 133 11.54 -18.99 6.86
CA LYS A 133 12.51 -18.45 7.81
C LYS A 133 12.25 -16.98 8.12
N GLU A 134 11.96 -16.15 7.13
CA GLU A 134 11.60 -14.73 7.32
C GLU A 134 10.37 -14.58 8.21
N ALA A 135 9.32 -15.40 8.01
CA ALA A 135 8.15 -15.41 8.89
C ALA A 135 8.52 -15.74 10.34
N LEU A 136 9.32 -16.79 10.55
CA LEU A 136 9.80 -17.20 11.89
C LEU A 136 10.62 -16.11 12.57
N ASP A 137 11.54 -15.50 11.83
CA ASP A 137 12.43 -14.46 12.38
C ASP A 137 11.60 -13.25 12.82
N ILE A 138 10.65 -12.80 12.02
CA ILE A 138 9.80 -11.66 12.35
C ILE A 138 8.86 -11.97 13.52
N PHE A 139 8.19 -13.12 13.55
CA PHE A 139 7.34 -13.48 14.69
C PHE A 139 8.16 -13.64 15.99
N SER A 140 9.36 -14.18 15.91
CA SER A 140 10.28 -14.27 17.04
C SER A 140 10.67 -12.88 17.55
N GLU A 141 10.90 -11.92 16.63
CA GLU A 141 11.17 -10.53 16.98
C GLU A 141 9.97 -9.88 17.69
N VAL A 142 8.72 -10.14 17.26
CA VAL A 142 7.51 -9.67 17.96
C VAL A 142 7.49 -10.19 19.40
N VAL A 143 7.71 -11.49 19.61
CA VAL A 143 7.68 -12.10 20.94
C VAL A 143 8.81 -11.57 21.83
N ARG A 144 10.01 -11.36 21.25
CA ARG A 144 11.18 -10.87 21.98
C ARG A 144 11.06 -9.41 22.40
N ARG A 145 10.61 -8.54 21.48
CA ARG A 145 10.57 -7.08 21.70
C ARG A 145 9.31 -6.61 22.42
N PHE A 146 8.20 -7.29 22.19
CA PHE A 146 6.88 -6.87 22.65
C PHE A 146 6.16 -8.00 23.40
N PRO A 147 6.77 -8.59 24.45
CA PRO A 147 6.23 -9.79 25.10
C PRO A 147 4.84 -9.59 25.71
N GLU A 148 4.50 -8.36 26.12
CA GLU A 148 3.21 -8.00 26.70
C GLU A 148 2.16 -7.60 25.66
N SER A 149 2.53 -7.55 24.38
CA SER A 149 1.59 -7.22 23.32
C SER A 149 0.59 -8.36 23.10
N LYS A 150 -0.65 -7.98 22.81
CA LYS A 150 -1.68 -8.96 22.37
C LYS A 150 -1.23 -9.76 21.12
N PHE A 151 -0.39 -9.17 20.29
CA PHE A 151 0.14 -9.81 19.10
C PHE A 151 1.23 -10.85 19.40
N ALA A 152 1.95 -10.72 20.53
CA ALA A 152 2.97 -11.69 20.92
C ALA A 152 2.39 -13.07 21.21
N ARG A 153 1.17 -13.14 21.74
CA ARG A 153 0.47 -14.40 22.00
C ARG A 153 0.20 -15.15 20.68
N ASP A 154 -0.35 -14.45 19.69
CA ASP A 154 -0.64 -15.05 18.39
C ASP A 154 0.65 -15.35 17.61
N ALA A 155 1.66 -14.49 17.70
CA ALA A 155 2.96 -14.74 17.10
C ALA A 155 3.62 -16.04 17.60
N LYS A 156 3.46 -16.39 18.89
CA LYS A 156 3.93 -17.70 19.42
C LYS A 156 3.25 -18.87 18.72
N LEU A 157 1.93 -18.79 18.54
CA LEU A 157 1.20 -19.84 17.80
C LEU A 157 1.65 -19.91 16.34
N LYS A 158 1.85 -18.76 15.70
CA LYS A 158 2.35 -18.69 14.32
C LYS A 158 3.76 -19.28 14.18
N ILE A 159 4.65 -19.07 15.16
CA ILE A 159 5.97 -19.70 15.21
C ILE A 159 5.85 -21.23 15.19
N ASP A 160 5.00 -21.79 16.05
CA ASP A 160 4.84 -23.24 16.13
C ASP A 160 4.26 -23.82 14.83
N LEU A 161 3.25 -23.15 14.25
CA LEU A 161 2.69 -23.53 12.96
C LEU A 161 3.72 -23.44 11.83
N THR A 162 4.49 -22.36 11.79
CA THR A 162 5.50 -22.11 10.75
C THR A 162 6.64 -23.14 10.81
N ARG A 163 7.04 -23.56 12.01
CA ARG A 163 8.06 -24.62 12.18
C ARG A 163 7.67 -25.95 11.56
N ASN A 164 6.39 -26.25 11.51
CA ASN A 164 5.90 -27.46 10.86
C ASN A 164 6.04 -27.43 9.32
N HIS A 165 6.41 -26.28 8.76
CA HIS A 165 6.65 -26.08 7.32
C HIS A 165 8.16 -26.12 6.98
N LEU A 166 9.06 -26.28 7.95
CA LEU A 166 10.49 -26.47 7.75
C LEU A 166 10.85 -27.95 7.73
#